data_1b1666fefe9d4ef5ee6ea6ff932cd2cb
#
_entry.id   1b1666fefe9d4ef5ee6ea6ff932cd2cb
#
_cell.length_a   1.000
_cell.length_b   1.000
_cell.length_c   1.000
_cell.angle_alpha   90.00
_cell.angle_beta   90.00
_cell.angle_gamma   90.00
#
_symmetry.space_group_name_H-M   'P 1'
#
loop_
_entity.id
_entity.type
_entity.pdbx_description
1 polymer ?
#
loop_
_entity_poly.entity_id
_entity_poly.type
_entity_poly.pdbx_seq_one_letter_code
_entity_poly.pdbx_strand_id
1 'polypeptide(L)'
;TNLDMRFADFYKLYEEDLKPKLKLNTWRTKEVIFQKKLIPYFKDKKMNEISPADIIKWQNEMIKKRQADGKPYKPTYLKTMQSELSAIFNHAVRFYNLRENPVKKAGTIGKGKADEMDFWTKEEYLKFIECVKDKPISYYAFQILYWCGIREGELLALTPADIDFENKKLHITKSYGKLSIVQGDPGDGKSTLILNIAAKLSRGECIDENMNITEPVNVIYQTAEDGLADTVKPRLEAANADCSRISIIDESDKDSH
;
A
#
# COMPACT_ATOMS: atom_id res chain seq x y z
N THR A 1 -11.47 28.87 23.83
CA THR A 1 -12.64 28.31 23.15
C THR A 1 -12.58 26.80 23.30
N ASN A 2 -13.55 26.26 23.99
CA ASN A 2 -13.65 24.80 24.17
C ASN A 2 -14.09 24.21 22.85
N LEU A 3 -13.41 23.20 22.29
CA LEU A 3 -13.71 22.58 21.02
C LEU A 3 -15.03 21.83 21.08
N ASP A 4 -16.14 22.55 20.87
CA ASP A 4 -17.52 22.04 20.98
C ASP A 4 -18.06 21.62 19.60
N MET A 5 -17.37 20.67 18.97
CA MET A 5 -17.84 20.05 17.72
C MET A 5 -17.74 18.54 17.79
N ARG A 6 -18.52 17.85 16.96
CA ARG A 6 -18.53 16.40 16.92
C ARG A 6 -17.23 15.87 16.32
N PHE A 7 -16.84 14.67 16.73
CA PHE A 7 -15.65 14.00 16.22
C PHE A 7 -15.67 13.86 14.70
N ALA A 8 -16.83 13.55 14.09
CA ALA A 8 -16.96 13.43 12.65
C ALA A 8 -16.72 14.77 11.91
N ASP A 9 -17.14 15.89 12.49
CA ASP A 9 -16.93 17.21 11.89
C ASP A 9 -15.48 17.66 12.08
N PHE A 10 -14.89 17.37 13.23
CA PHE A 10 -13.48 17.64 13.47
C PHE A 10 -12.57 16.78 12.54
N TYR A 11 -12.98 15.55 12.23
CA TYR A 11 -12.25 14.72 11.28
C TYR A 11 -12.13 15.36 9.89
N LYS A 12 -13.17 16.07 9.41
CA LYS A 12 -13.11 16.80 8.13
C LYS A 12 -12.04 17.91 8.16
N LEU A 13 -11.98 18.69 9.24
CA LEU A 13 -10.92 19.69 9.42
C LEU A 13 -9.52 19.04 9.48
N TYR A 14 -9.41 17.93 10.21
CA TYR A 14 -8.16 17.17 10.29
C TYR A 14 -7.71 16.63 8.93
N GLU A 15 -8.65 16.19 8.09
CA GLU A 15 -8.41 15.78 6.71
C GLU A 15 -7.91 16.95 5.86
N GLU A 16 -8.60 18.09 5.89
CA GLU A 16 -8.22 19.30 5.17
C GLU A 16 -6.82 19.78 5.54
N ASP A 17 -6.47 19.73 6.82
CA ASP A 17 -5.17 20.17 7.33
C ASP A 17 -4.00 19.23 6.97
N LEU A 18 -4.24 17.91 6.91
CA LEU A 18 -3.19 16.91 6.79
C LEU A 18 -3.05 16.30 5.40
N LYS A 19 -4.15 16.08 4.69
CA LYS A 19 -4.16 15.40 3.39
C LYS A 19 -3.20 16.04 2.38
N PRO A 20 -3.13 17.38 2.24
CA PRO A 20 -2.19 18.03 1.32
C PRO A 20 -0.72 17.83 1.68
N LYS A 21 -0.42 17.51 2.94
CA LYS A 21 0.93 17.39 3.48
C LYS A 21 1.46 15.95 3.47
N LEU A 22 0.62 14.97 3.15
CA LEU A 22 0.95 13.55 3.21
C LEU A 22 0.99 12.92 1.82
N LYS A 23 1.85 11.92 1.65
CA LYS A 23 1.81 11.06 0.46
C LYS A 23 0.46 10.34 0.42
N LEU A 24 -0.11 10.21 -0.78
CA LEU A 24 -1.43 9.63 -1.01
C LEU A 24 -1.63 8.27 -0.30
N ASN A 25 -0.66 7.36 -0.42
CA ASN A 25 -0.74 6.04 0.22
C ASN A 25 -0.74 6.12 1.75
N THR A 26 -0.02 7.09 2.33
CA THR A 26 -0.01 7.32 3.78
C THR A 26 -1.38 7.80 4.23
N TRP A 27 -1.98 8.74 3.47
CA TRP A 27 -3.32 9.24 3.76
C TRP A 27 -4.36 8.13 3.67
N ARG A 28 -4.38 7.35 2.58
CA ARG A 28 -5.34 6.24 2.40
C ARG A 28 -5.31 5.23 3.55
N THR A 29 -4.14 4.88 4.05
CA THR A 29 -4.02 3.97 5.19
C THR A 29 -4.68 4.57 6.45
N LYS A 30 -4.47 5.86 6.71
CA LYS A 30 -5.12 6.58 7.80
C LYS A 30 -6.64 6.64 7.62
N GLU A 31 -7.09 7.05 6.44
CA GLU A 31 -8.50 7.18 6.08
C GLU A 31 -9.27 5.88 6.33
N VAL A 32 -8.74 4.74 5.90
CA VAL A 32 -9.37 3.42 6.16
C VAL A 32 -9.55 3.15 7.65
N ILE A 33 -8.58 3.52 8.49
CA ILE A 33 -8.69 3.36 9.94
C ILE A 33 -9.78 4.28 10.51
N PHE A 34 -9.76 5.56 10.09
CA PHE A 34 -10.78 6.52 10.55
C PHE A 34 -12.17 6.08 10.12
N GLN A 35 -12.40 5.81 8.85
CA GLN A 35 -13.72 5.46 8.32
C GLN A 35 -14.27 4.16 8.88
N LYS A 36 -13.43 3.13 9.05
CA LYS A 36 -13.90 1.79 9.46
C LYS A 36 -13.82 1.51 10.95
N LYS A 37 -13.03 2.28 11.73
CA LYS A 37 -12.75 1.93 13.13
C LYS A 37 -13.00 3.04 14.13
N LEU A 38 -12.79 4.30 13.75
CA LEU A 38 -12.88 5.44 14.67
C LEU A 38 -14.19 6.21 14.51
N ILE A 39 -14.53 6.63 13.31
CA ILE A 39 -15.76 7.37 13.04
C ILE A 39 -17.01 6.60 13.48
N PRO A 40 -17.19 5.30 13.17
CA PRO A 40 -18.37 4.57 13.59
C PRO A 40 -18.61 4.56 15.10
N TYR A 41 -17.54 4.70 15.89
CA TYR A 41 -17.62 4.70 17.36
C TYR A 41 -17.76 6.11 17.95
N PHE A 42 -17.01 7.10 17.44
CA PHE A 42 -16.89 8.42 18.02
C PHE A 42 -17.70 9.51 17.33
N LYS A 43 -18.26 9.27 16.13
CA LYS A 43 -18.83 10.29 15.24
C LYS A 43 -19.75 11.32 15.90
N ASP A 44 -20.61 10.88 16.81
CA ASP A 44 -21.64 11.69 17.44
C ASP A 44 -21.20 12.36 18.76
N LYS A 45 -20.02 11.96 19.28
CA LYS A 45 -19.46 12.53 20.51
C LYS A 45 -18.76 13.85 20.22
N LYS A 46 -18.91 14.82 21.11
CA LYS A 46 -18.16 16.07 21.01
C LYS A 46 -16.70 15.86 21.43
N MET A 47 -15.79 16.51 20.72
CA MET A 47 -14.34 16.39 20.96
C MET A 47 -13.92 16.69 22.39
N ASN A 48 -14.54 17.68 23.02
CA ASN A 48 -14.28 18.08 24.40
C ASN A 48 -14.95 17.19 25.46
N GLU A 49 -15.90 16.33 25.07
CA GLU A 49 -16.62 15.41 25.97
C GLU A 49 -16.05 13.99 25.93
N ILE A 50 -15.19 13.66 24.93
CA ILE A 50 -14.57 12.34 24.86
C ILE A 50 -13.57 12.19 26.01
N SER A 51 -13.92 11.32 26.94
CA SER A 51 -13.16 11.05 28.16
C SER A 51 -12.17 9.87 27.98
N PRO A 52 -11.17 9.74 28.86
CA PRO A 52 -10.34 8.54 28.91
C PRO A 52 -11.14 7.24 29.08
N ALA A 53 -12.27 7.29 29.81
CA ALA A 53 -13.17 6.14 29.96
C ALA A 53 -13.82 5.70 28.63
N ASP A 54 -14.17 6.65 27.77
CA ASP A 54 -14.68 6.35 26.43
C ASP A 54 -13.61 5.67 25.57
N ILE A 55 -12.38 6.12 25.68
CA ILE A 55 -11.24 5.49 24.96
C ILE A 55 -11.05 4.06 25.46
N ILE A 56 -11.06 3.81 26.78
CA ILE A 56 -10.94 2.45 27.34
C ILE A 56 -12.07 1.54 26.86
N LYS A 57 -13.30 2.04 26.79
CA LYS A 57 -14.45 1.26 26.26
C LYS A 57 -14.19 0.87 24.80
N TRP A 58 -13.79 1.83 23.96
CA TRP A 58 -13.42 1.57 22.58
C TRP A 58 -12.26 0.57 22.45
N GLN A 59 -11.21 0.71 23.26
CA GLN A 59 -10.09 -0.24 23.31
C GLN A 59 -10.57 -1.66 23.58
N ASN A 60 -11.42 -1.84 24.61
CA ASN A 60 -11.97 -3.14 24.97
C ASN A 60 -12.84 -3.75 23.87
N GLU A 61 -13.60 -2.93 23.15
CA GLU A 61 -14.34 -3.39 21.97
C GLU A 61 -13.42 -3.85 20.85
N MET A 62 -12.38 -3.07 20.53
CA MET A 62 -11.42 -3.43 19.48
C MET A 62 -10.65 -4.71 19.80
N ILE A 63 -10.30 -4.94 21.07
CA ILE A 63 -9.64 -6.19 21.52
C ILE A 63 -10.57 -7.40 21.32
N LYS A 64 -11.86 -7.25 21.63
CA LYS A 64 -12.85 -8.32 21.50
C LYS A 64 -13.31 -8.57 20.07
N LYS A 65 -13.23 -7.55 19.21
CA LYS A 65 -13.72 -7.61 17.84
C LYS A 65 -12.92 -8.61 17.03
N ARG A 66 -13.64 -9.38 16.20
CA ARG A 66 -13.03 -10.35 15.27
C ARG A 66 -13.07 -9.80 13.84
N GLN A 67 -12.10 -10.22 13.04
CA GLN A 67 -12.04 -9.97 11.59
C GLN A 67 -13.06 -10.86 10.87
N ALA A 68 -13.21 -10.67 9.56
CA ALA A 68 -14.12 -11.49 8.75
C ALA A 68 -13.76 -12.98 8.76
N ASP A 69 -12.49 -13.31 8.97
CA ASP A 69 -11.96 -14.68 9.12
C ASP A 69 -12.09 -15.25 10.53
N GLY A 70 -12.79 -14.53 11.45
CA GLY A 70 -12.98 -14.92 12.83
C GLY A 70 -11.78 -14.68 13.76
N LYS A 71 -10.62 -14.24 13.23
CA LYS A 71 -9.40 -14.01 14.02
C LYS A 71 -9.44 -12.65 14.74
N PRO A 72 -8.77 -12.52 15.90
CA PRO A 72 -8.60 -11.24 16.57
C PRO A 72 -7.71 -10.31 15.73
N TYR A 73 -7.83 -9.00 15.97
CA TYR A 73 -6.86 -8.06 15.42
C TYR A 73 -5.46 -8.32 15.97
N LYS A 74 -4.44 -8.24 15.09
CA LYS A 74 -3.04 -8.34 15.52
C LYS A 74 -2.70 -7.20 16.49
N PRO A 75 -1.88 -7.47 17.52
CA PRO A 75 -1.50 -6.45 18.51
C PRO A 75 -0.88 -5.18 17.91
N THR A 76 -0.09 -5.32 16.83
CA THR A 76 0.48 -4.19 16.09
C THR A 76 -0.59 -3.33 15.43
N TYR A 77 -1.64 -3.95 14.87
CA TYR A 77 -2.75 -3.22 14.26
C TYR A 77 -3.60 -2.47 15.29
N LEU A 78 -3.85 -3.08 16.46
CA LEU A 78 -4.50 -2.39 17.59
C LEU A 78 -3.71 -1.14 17.98
N LYS A 79 -2.39 -1.25 18.08
CA LYS A 79 -1.49 -0.12 18.36
C LYS A 79 -1.57 0.96 17.29
N THR A 80 -1.63 0.58 16.01
CA THR A 80 -1.76 1.52 14.90
C THR A 80 -3.09 2.29 15.00
N MET A 81 -4.22 1.60 15.21
CA MET A 81 -5.52 2.26 15.38
C MET A 81 -5.51 3.27 16.51
N GLN A 82 -4.93 2.93 17.67
CA GLN A 82 -4.81 3.87 18.79
C GLN A 82 -3.87 5.04 18.47
N SER A 83 -2.79 4.79 17.73
CA SER A 83 -1.87 5.86 17.32
C SER A 83 -2.57 6.89 16.43
N GLU A 84 -3.44 6.45 15.52
CA GLU A 84 -4.24 7.34 14.69
C GLU A 84 -5.26 8.13 15.51
N LEU A 85 -5.93 7.48 16.47
CA LEU A 85 -6.82 8.18 17.40
C LEU A 85 -6.08 9.22 18.25
N SER A 86 -4.88 8.88 18.73
CA SER A 86 -4.04 9.84 19.47
C SER A 86 -3.56 11.00 18.60
N ALA A 87 -3.30 10.75 17.31
CA ALA A 87 -2.84 11.78 16.37
C ALA A 87 -3.88 12.88 16.15
N ILE A 88 -5.15 12.52 15.94
CA ILE A 88 -6.23 13.52 15.76
C ILE A 88 -6.44 14.34 17.04
N PHE A 89 -6.38 13.72 18.24
CA PHE A 89 -6.47 14.46 19.49
C PHE A 89 -5.25 15.36 19.76
N ASN A 90 -4.03 14.91 19.40
CA ASN A 90 -2.84 15.76 19.48
C ASN A 90 -2.97 16.97 18.53
N HIS A 91 -3.52 16.78 17.34
CA HIS A 91 -3.79 17.86 16.39
C HIS A 91 -4.79 18.87 16.97
N ALA A 92 -5.88 18.38 17.58
CA ALA A 92 -6.87 19.20 18.26
C ALA A 92 -6.27 20.02 19.43
N VAL A 93 -5.39 19.41 20.22
CA VAL A 93 -4.69 20.11 21.32
C VAL A 93 -3.77 21.18 20.78
N ARG A 94 -3.01 20.87 19.71
CA ARG A 94 -1.99 21.76 19.18
C ARG A 94 -2.55 22.97 18.43
N PHE A 95 -3.62 22.78 17.68
CA PHE A 95 -4.11 23.79 16.73
C PHE A 95 -5.53 24.31 17.01
N TYR A 96 -6.33 23.57 17.78
CA TYR A 96 -7.74 23.87 18.00
C TYR A 96 -8.12 24.04 19.46
N ASN A 97 -7.14 24.29 20.34
CA ASN A 97 -7.33 24.60 21.76
C ASN A 97 -8.08 23.53 22.57
N LEU A 98 -8.02 22.27 22.15
CA LEU A 98 -8.48 21.20 23.05
C LEU A 98 -7.55 21.13 24.25
N ARG A 99 -8.11 21.01 25.47
CA ARG A 99 -7.37 21.08 26.72
C ARG A 99 -6.29 20.01 26.85
N GLU A 100 -6.60 18.77 26.48
CA GLU A 100 -5.70 17.63 26.59
C GLU A 100 -6.11 16.47 25.66
N ASN A 101 -5.17 15.56 25.41
CA ASN A 101 -5.44 14.34 24.64
C ASN A 101 -5.92 13.21 25.60
N PRO A 102 -7.20 12.79 25.54
CA PRO A 102 -7.73 11.76 26.43
C PRO A 102 -7.11 10.37 26.20
N VAL A 103 -6.57 10.11 24.99
CA VAL A 103 -5.95 8.83 24.65
C VAL A 103 -4.67 8.59 25.46
N LYS A 104 -3.94 9.65 25.81
CA LYS A 104 -2.71 9.53 26.61
C LYS A 104 -3.00 9.01 28.02
N LYS A 105 -4.12 9.43 28.61
CA LYS A 105 -4.54 8.98 29.96
C LYS A 105 -5.15 7.59 29.98
N ALA A 106 -5.73 7.15 28.88
CA ALA A 106 -6.37 5.83 28.77
C ALA A 106 -5.38 4.66 28.72
N GLY A 107 -4.07 4.95 28.53
CA GLY A 107 -3.08 3.92 28.34
C GLY A 107 -3.07 3.36 26.90
N THR A 108 -2.21 2.38 26.64
CA THR A 108 -1.98 1.83 25.29
C THR A 108 -2.51 0.43 25.15
N ILE A 109 -3.01 0.08 23.95
CA ILE A 109 -3.37 -1.28 23.55
C ILE A 109 -2.43 -1.81 22.48
N GLY A 110 -2.27 -3.13 22.45
CA GLY A 110 -1.43 -3.80 21.47
C GLY A 110 0.06 -3.65 21.72
N LYS A 111 0.84 -4.06 20.74
CA LYS A 111 2.31 -4.01 20.76
C LYS A 111 2.81 -3.07 19.68
N GLY A 112 3.85 -2.29 19.97
CA GLY A 112 4.50 -1.43 18.98
C GLY A 112 5.43 -2.20 18.03
N LYS A 113 5.91 -3.35 18.46
CA LYS A 113 6.87 -4.19 17.71
C LYS A 113 6.13 -5.44 17.20
N ALA A 114 6.30 -5.77 15.94
CA ALA A 114 5.87 -7.05 15.39
C ALA A 114 6.71 -8.18 16.01
N ASP A 115 6.18 -9.39 15.98
CA ASP A 115 7.00 -10.57 16.25
C ASP A 115 8.14 -10.63 15.22
N GLU A 116 9.26 -11.24 15.57
CA GLU A 116 10.38 -11.39 14.65
C GLU A 116 9.91 -12.11 13.38
N MET A 117 10.31 -11.58 12.23
CA MET A 117 10.04 -12.26 10.97
C MET A 117 11.04 -13.39 10.78
N ASP A 118 10.56 -14.52 10.28
CA ASP A 118 11.44 -15.59 9.84
C ASP A 118 12.36 -15.07 8.73
N PHE A 119 13.60 -15.48 8.78
CA PHE A 119 14.59 -15.19 7.74
C PHE A 119 15.22 -16.51 7.29
N TRP A 120 15.62 -16.53 6.04
CA TRP A 120 16.29 -17.70 5.51
C TRP A 120 17.75 -17.72 5.91
N THR A 121 18.20 -18.86 6.42
CA THR A 121 19.62 -19.12 6.59
C THR A 121 20.30 -19.19 5.21
N LYS A 122 21.62 -19.06 5.20
CA LYS A 122 22.39 -19.16 3.95
C LYS A 122 22.16 -20.51 3.25
N GLU A 123 22.08 -21.59 4.03
CA GLU A 123 21.86 -22.95 3.54
C GLU A 123 20.49 -23.12 2.91
N GLU A 124 19.45 -22.53 3.52
CA GLU A 124 18.09 -22.54 2.98
C GLU A 124 17.99 -21.70 1.71
N TYR A 125 18.60 -20.51 1.71
CA TYR A 125 18.66 -19.69 0.52
C TYR A 125 19.37 -20.37 -0.65
N LEU A 126 20.51 -21.02 -0.40
CA LEU A 126 21.23 -21.74 -1.44
C LEU A 126 20.43 -22.89 -2.05
N LYS A 127 19.62 -23.61 -1.25
CA LYS A 127 18.68 -24.62 -1.76
C LYS A 127 17.58 -23.99 -2.61
N PHE A 128 17.02 -22.88 -2.16
CA PHE A 128 15.96 -22.19 -2.89
C PHE A 128 16.46 -21.66 -4.25
N ILE A 129 17.63 -21.01 -4.29
CA ILE A 129 18.11 -20.38 -5.53
C ILE A 129 18.42 -21.41 -6.61
N GLU A 130 18.77 -22.64 -6.25
CA GLU A 130 18.93 -23.74 -7.20
C GLU A 130 17.62 -24.06 -7.92
N CYS A 131 16.48 -23.93 -7.25
CA CYS A 131 15.15 -24.24 -7.82
C CYS A 131 14.67 -23.19 -8.83
N VAL A 132 15.32 -22.04 -8.93
CA VAL A 132 14.93 -20.95 -9.86
C VAL A 132 16.02 -20.63 -10.91
N LYS A 133 17.01 -21.47 -11.03
CA LYS A 133 18.14 -21.29 -12.01
C LYS A 133 17.68 -21.26 -13.46
N ASP A 134 16.60 -21.95 -13.77
CA ASP A 134 15.97 -21.98 -15.09
C ASP A 134 15.23 -20.69 -15.45
N LYS A 135 15.08 -19.77 -14.48
CA LYS A 135 14.41 -18.46 -14.64
C LYS A 135 15.40 -17.30 -14.41
N PRO A 136 16.18 -16.90 -15.43
CA PRO A 136 17.29 -15.96 -15.26
C PRO A 136 16.91 -14.65 -14.53
N ILE A 137 15.78 -14.04 -14.91
CA ILE A 137 15.31 -12.80 -14.29
C ILE A 137 15.07 -12.99 -12.78
N SER A 138 14.33 -14.03 -12.41
CA SER A 138 14.04 -14.34 -11.00
C SER A 138 15.33 -14.72 -10.25
N TYR A 139 16.20 -15.51 -10.87
CA TYR A 139 17.47 -15.91 -10.28
C TYR A 139 18.32 -14.70 -9.90
N TYR A 140 18.57 -13.78 -10.84
CA TYR A 140 19.37 -12.59 -10.56
C TYR A 140 18.68 -11.62 -9.60
N ALA A 141 17.36 -11.48 -9.69
CA ALA A 141 16.58 -10.66 -8.77
C ALA A 141 16.74 -11.15 -7.31
N PHE A 142 16.59 -12.45 -7.07
CA PHE A 142 16.77 -13.02 -5.73
C PHE A 142 18.23 -12.95 -5.26
N GLN A 143 19.21 -13.08 -6.15
CA GLN A 143 20.62 -12.89 -5.81
C GLN A 143 20.88 -11.47 -5.30
N ILE A 144 20.37 -10.46 -6.00
CA ILE A 144 20.54 -9.07 -5.58
C ILE A 144 19.79 -8.80 -4.25
N LEU A 145 18.55 -9.26 -4.12
CA LEU A 145 17.78 -9.09 -2.88
C LEU A 145 18.51 -9.70 -1.68
N TYR A 146 19.00 -10.92 -1.82
CA TYR A 146 19.62 -11.64 -0.70
C TYR A 146 20.99 -11.06 -0.33
N TRP A 147 21.88 -10.88 -1.32
CA TRP A 147 23.25 -10.47 -1.05
C TRP A 147 23.42 -8.97 -0.79
N CYS A 148 22.58 -8.14 -1.40
CA CYS A 148 22.64 -6.70 -1.20
C CYS A 148 21.70 -6.20 -0.10
N GLY A 149 20.74 -7.02 0.35
CA GLY A 149 19.79 -6.67 1.41
C GLY A 149 18.86 -5.50 1.05
N ILE A 150 18.65 -5.24 -0.23
CA ILE A 150 17.77 -4.16 -0.70
C ILE A 150 16.31 -4.58 -0.68
N ARG A 151 15.40 -3.61 -0.64
CA ARG A 151 13.97 -3.86 -0.70
C ARG A 151 13.53 -4.19 -2.13
N GLU A 152 12.44 -4.98 -2.26
CA GLU A 152 11.86 -5.33 -3.56
C GLU A 152 11.58 -4.09 -4.43
N GLY A 153 10.96 -3.05 -3.87
CA GLY A 153 10.70 -1.81 -4.61
C GLY A 153 11.99 -1.06 -5.02
N GLU A 154 13.08 -1.22 -4.31
CA GLU A 154 14.39 -0.68 -4.67
C GLU A 154 15.00 -1.49 -5.82
N LEU A 155 14.93 -2.83 -5.76
CA LEU A 155 15.34 -3.70 -6.86
C LEU A 155 14.62 -3.36 -8.17
N LEU A 156 13.29 -3.26 -8.12
CA LEU A 156 12.47 -2.97 -9.30
C LEU A 156 12.72 -1.58 -9.89
N ALA A 157 13.28 -0.66 -9.11
CA ALA A 157 13.63 0.69 -9.57
C ALA A 157 15.05 0.78 -10.15
N LEU A 158 15.88 -0.28 -10.05
CA LEU A 158 17.25 -0.25 -10.54
C LEU A 158 17.30 -0.10 -12.05
N THR A 159 18.28 0.67 -12.46
CA THR A 159 18.68 0.84 -13.86
C THR A 159 20.18 0.59 -14.01
N PRO A 160 20.71 0.31 -15.20
CA PRO A 160 22.14 0.15 -15.41
C PRO A 160 23.00 1.31 -14.88
N ALA A 161 22.45 2.54 -14.88
CA ALA A 161 23.14 3.73 -14.37
C ALA A 161 23.33 3.71 -12.83
N ASP A 162 22.59 2.87 -12.12
CA ASP A 162 22.70 2.75 -10.65
C ASP A 162 23.83 1.77 -10.25
N ILE A 163 24.48 1.11 -11.23
CA ILE A 163 25.52 0.11 -11.00
C ILE A 163 26.88 0.68 -11.39
N ASP A 164 27.74 0.87 -10.41
CA ASP A 164 29.15 1.23 -10.62
C ASP A 164 29.97 -0.05 -10.63
N PHE A 165 30.26 -0.55 -11.84
CA PHE A 165 31.02 -1.79 -12.02
C PHE A 165 32.50 -1.64 -11.64
N GLU A 166 33.08 -0.44 -11.79
CA GLU A 166 34.49 -0.18 -11.47
C GLU A 166 34.73 -0.25 -9.96
N ASN A 167 33.88 0.44 -9.19
CA ASN A 167 33.99 0.49 -7.73
C ASN A 167 33.15 -0.58 -7.03
N LYS A 168 32.44 -1.46 -7.78
CA LYS A 168 31.56 -2.53 -7.27
C LYS A 168 30.52 -2.00 -6.30
N LYS A 169 29.89 -0.88 -6.67
CA LYS A 169 28.87 -0.22 -5.84
C LYS A 169 27.52 -0.25 -6.52
N LEU A 170 26.48 -0.37 -5.70
CA LEU A 170 25.08 -0.25 -6.09
C LEU A 170 24.50 1.00 -5.42
N HIS A 171 24.02 1.95 -6.22
CA HIS A 171 23.45 3.20 -5.76
C HIS A 171 21.93 3.08 -5.61
N ILE A 172 21.42 3.04 -4.37
CA ILE A 172 19.99 2.97 -4.08
C ILE A 172 19.48 4.38 -3.83
N THR A 173 18.97 5.02 -4.87
CA THR A 173 18.47 6.41 -4.81
C THR A 173 16.95 6.51 -4.99
N LYS A 174 16.29 5.43 -5.42
CA LYS A 174 14.88 5.40 -5.78
C LYS A 174 14.25 4.07 -5.39
N SER A 175 12.94 4.05 -5.29
CA SER A 175 12.17 2.84 -5.03
C SER A 175 10.89 2.91 -5.84
N TYR A 176 10.53 1.83 -6.49
CA TYR A 176 9.20 1.72 -7.10
C TYR A 176 8.12 1.78 -6.04
N GLY A 177 7.00 2.37 -6.40
CA GLY A 177 5.82 2.43 -5.56
C GLY A 177 5.25 1.04 -5.25
N LYS A 178 4.07 1.02 -4.68
CA LYS A 178 3.44 -0.20 -4.19
C LYS A 178 3.27 -1.26 -5.29
N LEU A 179 3.86 -2.44 -5.11
CA LEU A 179 3.57 -3.62 -5.91
C LEU A 179 2.20 -4.18 -5.51
N SER A 180 1.37 -4.52 -6.49
CA SER A 180 0.10 -5.23 -6.29
C SER A 180 0.16 -6.56 -7.02
N ILE A 181 -0.16 -7.65 -6.31
CA ILE A 181 -0.22 -9.00 -6.90
C ILE A 181 -1.69 -9.37 -7.11
N VAL A 182 -2.05 -9.74 -8.34
CA VAL A 182 -3.36 -10.31 -8.68
C VAL A 182 -3.19 -11.82 -8.86
N GLN A 183 -3.76 -12.60 -7.95
CA GLN A 183 -3.68 -14.05 -7.95
C GLN A 183 -5.06 -14.68 -8.17
N GLY A 184 -5.12 -15.83 -8.84
CA GLY A 184 -6.32 -16.61 -9.10
C GLY A 184 -5.98 -17.78 -10.02
N ASP A 185 -6.92 -18.69 -10.22
CA ASP A 185 -6.74 -19.85 -11.08
C ASP A 185 -6.72 -19.50 -12.59
N PRO A 186 -6.20 -20.36 -13.47
CA PRO A 186 -6.31 -20.17 -14.91
C PRO A 186 -7.78 -20.00 -15.34
N GLY A 187 -8.05 -18.94 -16.12
CA GLY A 187 -9.42 -18.63 -16.57
C GLY A 187 -10.19 -17.61 -15.72
N ASP A 188 -9.71 -17.22 -14.55
CA ASP A 188 -10.37 -16.25 -13.65
C ASP A 188 -10.39 -14.80 -14.19
N GLY A 189 -9.93 -14.57 -15.40
CA GLY A 189 -9.95 -13.24 -16.03
C GLY A 189 -8.86 -12.27 -15.53
N LYS A 190 -7.79 -12.74 -14.91
CA LYS A 190 -6.68 -11.90 -14.41
C LYS A 190 -6.10 -11.00 -15.49
N SER A 191 -5.72 -11.57 -16.65
CA SER A 191 -5.18 -10.81 -17.79
C SER A 191 -6.20 -9.79 -18.30
N THR A 192 -7.48 -10.14 -18.36
CA THR A 192 -8.56 -9.22 -18.77
C THR A 192 -8.69 -8.06 -17.79
N LEU A 193 -8.61 -8.31 -16.48
CA LEU A 193 -8.64 -7.27 -15.45
C LEU A 193 -7.43 -6.31 -15.60
N ILE A 194 -6.22 -6.85 -15.75
CA ILE A 194 -5.01 -6.04 -15.88
C ILE A 194 -5.03 -5.21 -17.17
N LEU A 195 -5.48 -5.76 -18.28
CA LEU A 195 -5.61 -5.03 -19.55
C LEU A 195 -6.67 -3.93 -19.48
N ASN A 196 -7.79 -4.14 -18.77
CA ASN A 196 -8.77 -3.09 -18.48
C ASN A 196 -8.19 -1.96 -17.62
N ILE A 197 -7.39 -2.30 -16.61
CA ILE A 197 -6.67 -1.32 -15.80
C ILE A 197 -5.70 -0.51 -16.66
N ALA A 198 -4.90 -1.19 -17.50
CA ALA A 198 -3.99 -0.54 -18.44
C ALA A 198 -4.73 0.42 -19.40
N ALA A 199 -5.87 0.00 -19.94
CA ALA A 199 -6.71 0.81 -20.81
C ALA A 199 -7.24 2.06 -20.10
N LYS A 200 -7.73 1.95 -18.88
CA LYS A 200 -8.18 3.10 -18.08
C LYS A 200 -7.04 4.08 -17.80
N LEU A 201 -5.89 3.56 -17.36
CA LEU A 201 -4.71 4.37 -17.06
C LEU A 201 -4.19 5.12 -18.29
N SER A 202 -4.19 4.49 -19.46
CA SER A 202 -3.76 5.11 -20.73
C SER A 202 -4.63 6.31 -21.13
N ARG A 203 -5.89 6.33 -20.70
CA ARG A 203 -6.84 7.43 -20.94
C ARG A 203 -6.94 8.44 -19.79
N GLY A 204 -6.23 8.23 -18.67
CA GLY A 204 -6.36 9.06 -17.48
C GLY A 204 -7.67 8.84 -16.70
N GLU A 205 -8.30 7.68 -16.89
CA GLU A 205 -9.52 7.31 -16.17
C GLU A 205 -9.20 6.68 -14.82
N CYS A 206 -10.10 6.90 -13.86
CA CYS A 206 -9.99 6.31 -12.54
C CYS A 206 -10.20 4.78 -12.59
N ILE A 207 -9.34 4.03 -11.93
CA ILE A 207 -9.51 2.59 -11.74
C ILE A 207 -10.54 2.31 -10.65
N ASP A 208 -10.60 3.16 -9.64
CA ASP A 208 -11.49 3.12 -8.50
C ASP A 208 -12.09 4.52 -8.30
N GLU A 209 -13.34 4.62 -7.87
CA GLU A 209 -14.08 5.88 -7.60
C GLU A 209 -13.34 6.83 -6.65
N ASN A 210 -12.38 6.30 -5.88
CA ASN A 210 -11.53 7.06 -4.95
C ASN A 210 -10.17 7.49 -5.55
N MET A 211 -9.90 7.19 -6.81
CA MET A 211 -8.68 7.58 -7.51
C MET A 211 -8.95 8.78 -8.40
N ASN A 212 -8.42 9.94 -8.07
CA ASN A 212 -8.36 11.08 -9.00
C ASN A 212 -7.09 10.93 -9.86
N ILE A 213 -7.16 10.14 -10.92
CA ILE A 213 -6.19 10.20 -12.02
C ILE A 213 -6.81 11.16 -13.03
N THR A 214 -6.17 12.29 -13.26
CA THR A 214 -6.66 13.33 -14.16
C THR A 214 -5.85 13.43 -15.45
N GLU A 215 -4.73 12.70 -15.52
CA GLU A 215 -3.83 12.71 -16.68
C GLU A 215 -3.54 11.29 -17.17
N PRO A 216 -3.56 11.07 -18.51
CA PRO A 216 -3.15 9.80 -19.09
C PRO A 216 -1.71 9.44 -18.74
N VAL A 217 -1.46 8.19 -18.36
CA VAL A 217 -0.11 7.70 -18.03
C VAL A 217 0.37 6.66 -19.04
N ASN A 218 1.66 6.58 -19.23
CA ASN A 218 2.27 5.52 -20.03
C ASN A 218 2.30 4.22 -19.23
N VAL A 219 1.90 3.13 -19.88
CA VAL A 219 1.83 1.79 -19.29
C VAL A 219 2.83 0.89 -20.00
N ILE A 220 3.58 0.12 -19.23
CA ILE A 220 4.38 -0.99 -19.75
C ILE A 220 3.68 -2.29 -19.35
N TYR A 221 3.31 -3.09 -20.33
CA TYR A 221 2.70 -4.39 -20.15
C TYR A 221 3.66 -5.48 -20.61
N GLN A 222 4.03 -6.39 -19.70
CA GLN A 222 4.88 -7.53 -20.02
C GLN A 222 4.07 -8.82 -19.91
N THR A 223 4.16 -9.66 -20.90
CA THR A 223 3.53 -10.98 -20.94
C THR A 223 4.50 -12.03 -21.48
N ALA A 224 4.39 -13.25 -20.94
CA ALA A 224 5.11 -14.42 -21.41
C ALA A 224 4.14 -15.52 -21.95
N GLU A 225 2.83 -15.34 -21.73
CA GLU A 225 1.81 -16.37 -22.00
C GLU A 225 0.83 -15.96 -23.10
N ASP A 226 0.48 -14.67 -23.18
CA ASP A 226 -0.55 -14.16 -24.08
C ASP A 226 0.09 -13.63 -25.39
N GLY A 227 -0.29 -14.15 -26.53
CA GLY A 227 0.15 -13.66 -27.84
C GLY A 227 -0.29 -12.21 -28.08
N LEU A 228 0.66 -11.42 -28.59
CA LEU A 228 0.49 -9.96 -28.74
C LEU A 228 -0.63 -9.61 -29.72
N ALA A 229 -0.59 -10.26 -30.90
CA ALA A 229 -1.52 -9.96 -32.00
C ALA A 229 -2.90 -10.54 -31.79
N ASP A 230 -2.97 -11.75 -31.19
CA ASP A 230 -4.19 -12.53 -31.14
C ASP A 230 -4.99 -12.31 -29.83
N THR A 231 -4.32 -11.91 -28.76
CA THR A 231 -4.94 -11.83 -27.44
C THR A 231 -4.84 -10.46 -26.81
N VAL A 232 -3.65 -9.89 -26.73
CA VAL A 232 -3.41 -8.64 -25.96
C VAL A 232 -3.99 -7.43 -26.70
N LYS A 233 -3.62 -7.26 -27.96
CA LYS A 233 -4.05 -6.09 -28.77
C LYS A 233 -5.57 -6.02 -28.94
N PRO A 234 -6.28 -7.11 -29.34
CA PRO A 234 -7.73 -7.07 -29.45
C PRO A 234 -8.44 -6.76 -28.13
N ARG A 235 -7.91 -7.23 -26.99
CA ARG A 235 -8.49 -6.93 -25.68
C ARG A 235 -8.26 -5.49 -25.25
N LEU A 236 -7.11 -4.88 -25.58
CA LEU A 236 -6.85 -3.47 -25.34
C LEU A 236 -7.76 -2.59 -26.20
N GLU A 237 -7.95 -2.92 -27.48
CA GLU A 237 -8.85 -2.24 -28.39
C GLU A 237 -10.31 -2.35 -27.92
N ALA A 238 -10.75 -3.54 -27.50
CA ALA A 238 -12.09 -3.74 -26.94
C ALA A 238 -12.31 -2.96 -25.63
N ALA A 239 -11.24 -2.71 -24.86
CA ALA A 239 -11.27 -1.88 -23.67
C ALA A 239 -11.10 -0.37 -23.96
N ASN A 240 -11.09 0.04 -25.25
CA ASN A 240 -10.85 1.42 -25.68
C ASN A 240 -9.53 2.04 -25.18
N ALA A 241 -8.46 1.25 -25.12
CA ALA A 241 -7.15 1.73 -24.66
C ALA A 241 -6.58 2.78 -25.63
N ASP A 242 -5.87 3.77 -25.10
CA ASP A 242 -4.92 4.56 -25.87
C ASP A 242 -3.63 3.75 -26.07
N CYS A 243 -3.59 2.98 -27.17
CA CYS A 243 -2.47 2.10 -27.48
C CYS A 243 -1.16 2.84 -27.73
N SER A 244 -1.18 4.16 -28.02
CA SER A 244 0.04 4.96 -28.18
C SER A 244 0.82 5.12 -26.85
N ARG A 245 0.13 4.90 -25.74
CA ARG A 245 0.68 5.00 -24.38
C ARG A 245 0.95 3.64 -23.72
N ILE A 246 0.71 2.54 -24.44
CA ILE A 246 0.94 1.19 -23.91
C ILE A 246 2.09 0.56 -24.67
N SER A 247 3.21 0.40 -23.99
CA SER A 247 4.36 -0.35 -24.49
C SER A 247 4.25 -1.80 -24.04
N ILE A 248 4.36 -2.74 -24.98
CA ILE A 248 4.28 -4.15 -24.67
C ILE A 248 5.66 -4.78 -24.83
N ILE A 249 6.08 -5.56 -23.85
CA ILE A 249 7.29 -6.35 -23.87
C ILE A 249 6.89 -7.80 -23.98
N ASP A 250 7.22 -8.42 -25.11
CA ASP A 250 7.00 -9.84 -25.37
C ASP A 250 8.32 -10.60 -25.25
N GLU A 251 8.32 -11.72 -24.54
CA GLU A 251 9.51 -12.56 -24.41
C GLU A 251 9.81 -13.37 -25.68
N SER A 252 8.89 -13.41 -26.65
CA SER A 252 9.06 -14.12 -27.92
C SER A 252 10.03 -13.41 -28.89
N ASP A 253 10.40 -12.16 -28.65
CA ASP A 253 11.34 -11.38 -29.48
C ASP A 253 12.85 -11.69 -29.20
N LYS A 254 13.17 -12.81 -28.56
CA LYS A 254 14.55 -13.20 -28.24
C LYS A 254 15.37 -13.74 -29.43
N ASP A 255 14.81 -13.81 -30.62
CA ASP A 255 15.51 -14.34 -31.82
C ASP A 255 15.92 -13.27 -32.85
N SER A 256 16.06 -12.02 -32.45
CA SER A 256 16.57 -10.96 -33.34
C SER A 256 17.73 -10.21 -32.68
N HIS A 257 18.89 -10.77 -32.73
CA HIS A 257 20.30 -10.31 -32.69
C HIS A 257 21.15 -11.00 -31.64
#